data_4de09edc9da0b606d87c7ff5c09e4703
#
_entry.id   4de09edc9da0b606d87c7ff5c09e4703
#
_cell.length_a   1.000
_cell.length_b   1.000
_cell.length_c   1.000
_cell.angle_alpha   90.00
_cell.angle_beta   90.00
_cell.angle_gamma   90.00
#
_symmetry.space_group_name_H-M   'P 1'
#
loop_
_entity.id
_entity.type
_entity.pdbx_description
1 polymer ?
#
loop_
_entity_poly.entity_id
_entity_poly.type
_entity_poly.pdbx_seq_one_letter_code
_entity_poly.pdbx_strand_id
1 'polypeptide(L)'
;MNIFELYLDKIKSAIVELSKKGEIIIPETFNGINAEIPPSKFDCDISTNVGMVLSKLNKKSPLDLAEKISSFLKDSDPLIQTIDIVKPGFINIKFKPIFWSNFIESIITNSETFGINDKEQKLNYLVEFVSANPTGPLHVGHCRGAILGDVISNILIFNDHKVTKEYYVNDYGNQIINFTKSVFARIREVKFNEKFPTDNSDLYPGDYLIDFANNIISSNTALDFDNYDDISEKLTELSIEQALLLIKKNLKSLGIKHDNFVSEKSIVTNKEVENVIQFLENNNFVYKGKIKAPAGEDTKNWVEREQLLFRSTDFGDDKDRALQKSDGTWTYFASDVAYHKNKVDRKFDYLINILGADHAGYIKRISSSVDALSGTKNKLICKISQLVKLIKDKKPFKMSKRKGDYITVDDLIEEVGRDATRFIMLNRSSDVELDFDFDAVKEKSKDNPLYYVQYCYARISSVFRHLDKDLAKDVNIENYNFEYSEDEIKILKKISEWPKCIDAASTKLEPHRIPIYLYELAAEFHSYWNLGKQFPEKRFINDQKSISQDKLIFLKAIANVVKSGMDIVGVDSPTKM
;
A
#
# COMPACT_ATOMS: atom_id res chain seq x y z
N MET A 1 4.24 -15.07 -17.03
CA MET A 1 3.82 -16.48 -16.65
C MET A 1 3.92 -16.62 -15.14
N ASN A 2 2.82 -16.98 -14.46
CA ASN A 2 2.83 -17.36 -13.05
C ASN A 2 2.95 -18.90 -12.96
N ILE A 3 4.14 -19.40 -12.58
CA ILE A 3 4.41 -20.85 -12.57
C ILE A 3 3.58 -21.61 -11.54
N PHE A 4 3.21 -20.97 -10.42
CA PHE A 4 2.42 -21.61 -9.37
C PHE A 4 0.99 -21.84 -9.82
N GLU A 5 0.36 -20.83 -10.43
CA GLU A 5 -0.98 -20.97 -11.01
C GLU A 5 -1.00 -21.94 -12.18
N LEU A 6 0.01 -21.89 -13.05
CA LEU A 6 0.14 -22.82 -14.15
C LEU A 6 0.12 -24.28 -13.65
N TYR A 7 0.90 -24.57 -12.60
CA TYR A 7 0.93 -25.93 -12.06
C TYR A 7 -0.27 -26.28 -11.19
N LEU A 8 -0.88 -25.34 -10.51
CA LEU A 8 -2.18 -25.55 -9.86
C LEU A 8 -3.26 -25.93 -10.89
N ASP A 9 -3.31 -25.29 -12.03
CA ASP A 9 -4.27 -25.61 -13.09
C ASP A 9 -3.98 -26.97 -13.73
N LYS A 10 -2.70 -27.32 -13.95
CA LYS A 10 -2.34 -28.68 -14.40
C LYS A 10 -2.72 -29.76 -13.38
N ILE A 11 -2.52 -29.51 -12.08
CA ILE A 11 -2.92 -30.41 -11.00
C ILE A 11 -4.45 -30.56 -10.95
N LYS A 12 -5.21 -29.47 -11.04
CA LYS A 12 -6.68 -29.51 -11.12
C LYS A 12 -7.15 -30.33 -12.32
N SER A 13 -6.53 -30.12 -13.48
CA SER A 13 -6.83 -30.88 -14.70
C SER A 13 -6.53 -32.38 -14.52
N ALA A 14 -5.42 -32.73 -13.88
CA ALA A 14 -5.09 -34.12 -13.55
C ALA A 14 -6.14 -34.76 -12.65
N ILE A 15 -6.62 -34.06 -11.62
CA ILE A 15 -7.67 -34.53 -10.72
C ILE A 15 -8.97 -34.78 -11.50
N VAL A 16 -9.37 -33.87 -12.37
CA VAL A 16 -10.58 -34.01 -13.19
C VAL A 16 -10.49 -35.22 -14.11
N GLU A 17 -9.39 -35.41 -14.82
CA GLU A 17 -9.19 -36.51 -15.73
C GLU A 17 -9.12 -37.87 -15.00
N LEU A 18 -8.42 -37.95 -13.87
CA LEU A 18 -8.41 -39.17 -13.05
C LEU A 18 -9.77 -39.47 -12.42
N SER A 19 -10.57 -38.45 -12.13
CA SER A 19 -11.94 -38.63 -11.64
C SER A 19 -12.85 -39.21 -12.73
N LYS A 20 -12.75 -38.77 -13.99
CA LYS A 20 -13.46 -39.35 -15.12
C LYS A 20 -13.15 -40.84 -15.33
N LYS A 21 -11.92 -41.25 -14.98
CA LYS A 21 -11.49 -42.66 -15.00
C LYS A 21 -11.95 -43.46 -13.77
N GLY A 22 -12.61 -42.81 -12.80
CA GLY A 22 -13.05 -43.45 -11.54
C GLY A 22 -11.91 -43.72 -10.55
N GLU A 23 -10.72 -43.12 -10.75
CA GLU A 23 -9.56 -43.39 -9.94
C GLU A 23 -9.45 -42.48 -8.70
N ILE A 24 -10.00 -41.25 -8.78
CA ILE A 24 -10.02 -40.23 -7.73
C ILE A 24 -11.40 -39.62 -7.64
N ILE A 25 -11.84 -39.30 -6.42
CA ILE A 25 -13.06 -38.51 -6.17
C ILE A 25 -12.70 -37.05 -6.25
N ILE A 26 -13.39 -36.28 -7.09
CA ILE A 26 -13.19 -34.84 -7.25
C ILE A 26 -13.72 -34.10 -6.00
N PRO A 27 -12.96 -33.16 -5.41
CA PRO A 27 -13.43 -32.35 -4.31
C PRO A 27 -14.46 -31.30 -4.78
N GLU A 28 -15.35 -30.86 -3.89
CA GLU A 28 -16.28 -29.76 -4.16
C GLU A 28 -15.55 -28.45 -4.47
N THR A 29 -14.42 -28.23 -3.82
CA THR A 29 -13.52 -27.09 -4.06
C THR A 29 -12.07 -27.56 -4.06
N PHE A 30 -11.22 -26.85 -4.78
CA PHE A 30 -9.77 -27.11 -4.79
C PHE A 30 -9.01 -26.31 -3.71
N ASN A 31 -9.74 -25.72 -2.77
CA ASN A 31 -9.14 -24.94 -1.68
C ASN A 31 -8.18 -25.80 -0.85
N GLY A 32 -7.05 -25.20 -0.48
CA GLY A 32 -6.02 -25.87 0.30
C GLY A 32 -4.99 -26.66 -0.53
N ILE A 33 -5.22 -26.86 -1.85
CA ILE A 33 -4.19 -27.37 -2.75
C ILE A 33 -3.25 -26.22 -3.10
N ASN A 34 -1.96 -26.40 -2.80
CA ASN A 34 -0.93 -25.38 -3.02
C ASN A 34 0.12 -25.88 -4.00
N ALA A 35 0.73 -24.93 -4.73
CA ALA A 35 1.97 -25.11 -5.45
C ALA A 35 2.97 -24.06 -4.95
N GLU A 36 4.13 -24.49 -4.47
CA GLU A 36 5.10 -23.64 -3.78
C GLU A 36 6.53 -24.01 -4.12
N ILE A 37 7.49 -23.10 -3.90
CA ILE A 37 8.91 -23.44 -3.93
C ILE A 37 9.20 -24.31 -2.71
N PRO A 38 9.80 -25.50 -2.91
CA PRO A 38 10.15 -26.39 -1.82
C PRO A 38 11.33 -25.84 -1.00
N PRO A 39 11.50 -26.30 0.26
CA PRO A 39 12.70 -26.01 1.02
C PRO A 39 13.97 -26.42 0.26
N SER A 40 15.03 -25.63 0.38
CA SER A 40 16.30 -25.75 -0.37
C SER A 40 17.02 -27.11 -0.25
N LYS A 41 16.66 -27.92 0.75
CA LYS A 41 17.18 -29.29 0.91
C LYS A 41 16.69 -30.29 -0.15
N PHE A 42 15.63 -29.92 -0.90
CA PHE A 42 15.09 -30.74 -1.98
C PHE A 42 15.54 -30.19 -3.32
N ASP A 43 16.13 -31.03 -4.15
CA ASP A 43 16.50 -30.67 -5.52
C ASP A 43 15.28 -30.75 -6.45
N CYS A 44 14.38 -29.78 -6.32
CA CYS A 44 13.19 -29.65 -7.14
C CYS A 44 12.78 -28.17 -7.25
N ASP A 45 11.91 -27.87 -8.19
CA ASP A 45 11.56 -26.51 -8.55
C ASP A 45 10.22 -26.07 -7.97
N ILE A 46 9.27 -26.99 -7.87
CA ILE A 46 7.94 -26.74 -7.30
C ILE A 46 7.49 -27.96 -6.49
N SER A 47 6.73 -27.72 -5.44
CA SER A 47 6.15 -28.76 -4.58
C SER A 47 4.66 -28.52 -4.41
N THR A 48 3.86 -29.61 -4.35
CA THR A 48 2.43 -29.54 -4.06
C THR A 48 2.02 -30.52 -2.98
N ASN A 49 1.03 -30.11 -2.20
CA ASN A 49 0.43 -30.89 -1.11
C ASN A 49 -0.82 -31.69 -1.54
N VAL A 50 -1.10 -31.80 -2.84
CA VAL A 50 -2.34 -32.34 -3.39
C VAL A 50 -2.69 -33.73 -2.87
N GLY A 51 -1.71 -34.64 -2.73
CA GLY A 51 -1.92 -35.99 -2.21
C GLY A 51 -2.53 -35.98 -0.80
N MET A 52 -2.05 -35.09 0.06
CA MET A 52 -2.55 -34.95 1.43
C MET A 52 -3.95 -34.35 1.48
N VAL A 53 -4.22 -33.30 0.69
CA VAL A 53 -5.53 -32.63 0.68
C VAL A 53 -6.64 -33.57 0.23
N LEU A 54 -6.37 -34.42 -0.77
CA LEU A 54 -7.35 -35.33 -1.33
C LEU A 54 -7.55 -36.63 -0.52
N SER A 55 -6.65 -36.96 0.41
CA SER A 55 -6.60 -38.27 1.09
C SER A 55 -7.86 -38.57 1.88
N LYS A 56 -8.38 -37.61 2.65
CA LYS A 56 -9.57 -37.78 3.50
C LYS A 56 -10.82 -38.06 2.65
N LEU A 57 -11.02 -37.30 1.57
CA LEU A 57 -12.16 -37.46 0.67
C LEU A 57 -12.15 -38.82 -0.05
N ASN A 58 -10.98 -39.22 -0.50
CA ASN A 58 -10.79 -40.45 -1.27
C ASN A 58 -10.63 -41.70 -0.42
N LYS A 59 -10.49 -41.56 0.91
CA LYS A 59 -10.20 -42.68 1.85
C LYS A 59 -9.00 -43.53 1.40
N LYS A 60 -7.99 -42.87 0.80
CA LYS A 60 -6.75 -43.45 0.29
C LYS A 60 -5.55 -42.82 1.00
N SER A 61 -4.41 -43.49 0.97
CA SER A 61 -3.20 -42.91 1.51
C SER A 61 -2.78 -41.68 0.70
N PRO A 62 -2.20 -40.64 1.32
CA PRO A 62 -1.66 -39.49 0.59
C PRO A 62 -0.61 -39.90 -0.46
N LEU A 63 0.17 -40.95 -0.20
CA LEU A 63 1.18 -41.46 -1.11
C LEU A 63 0.56 -42.08 -2.37
N ASP A 64 -0.46 -42.93 -2.22
CA ASP A 64 -1.14 -43.55 -3.37
C ASP A 64 -1.77 -42.51 -4.30
N LEU A 65 -2.33 -41.44 -3.73
CA LEU A 65 -2.89 -40.34 -4.50
C LEU A 65 -1.80 -39.52 -5.19
N ALA A 66 -0.69 -39.27 -4.48
CA ALA A 66 0.46 -38.59 -5.04
C ALA A 66 1.05 -39.37 -6.23
N GLU A 67 1.17 -40.70 -6.13
CA GLU A 67 1.65 -41.57 -7.21
C GLU A 67 0.77 -41.46 -8.47
N LYS A 68 -0.54 -41.53 -8.31
CA LYS A 68 -1.49 -41.42 -9.45
C LYS A 68 -1.40 -40.07 -10.15
N ILE A 69 -1.38 -38.98 -9.36
CA ILE A 69 -1.32 -37.63 -9.90
C ILE A 69 0.06 -37.39 -10.54
N SER A 70 1.13 -37.88 -9.92
CA SER A 70 2.50 -37.76 -10.45
C SER A 70 2.65 -38.49 -11.80
N SER A 71 2.13 -39.72 -11.91
CA SER A 71 2.14 -40.46 -13.18
C SER A 71 1.42 -39.67 -14.27
N PHE A 72 0.20 -39.18 -13.99
CA PHE A 72 -0.55 -38.38 -14.96
C PHE A 72 0.22 -37.11 -15.38
N LEU A 73 0.77 -36.35 -14.42
CA LEU A 73 1.51 -35.13 -14.71
C LEU A 73 2.75 -35.42 -15.56
N LYS A 74 3.50 -36.49 -15.26
CA LYS A 74 4.70 -36.88 -15.99
C LYS A 74 4.40 -37.25 -17.44
N ASP A 75 3.28 -37.95 -17.66
CA ASP A 75 2.85 -38.37 -19.00
C ASP A 75 2.28 -37.22 -19.83
N SER A 76 1.65 -36.24 -19.18
CA SER A 76 0.95 -35.13 -19.85
C SER A 76 1.80 -33.87 -20.03
N ASP A 77 2.92 -33.71 -19.28
CA ASP A 77 3.73 -32.51 -19.32
C ASP A 77 5.18 -32.81 -19.74
N PRO A 78 5.56 -32.52 -21.00
CA PRO A 78 6.90 -32.79 -21.52
C PRO A 78 7.99 -31.90 -20.89
N LEU A 79 7.63 -30.83 -20.16
CA LEU A 79 8.55 -29.93 -19.48
C LEU A 79 9.04 -30.46 -18.13
N ILE A 80 8.42 -31.50 -17.62
CA ILE A 80 8.84 -32.15 -16.37
C ILE A 80 10.05 -33.04 -16.65
N GLN A 81 11.12 -32.87 -15.85
CA GLN A 81 12.28 -33.71 -15.87
C GLN A 81 12.12 -34.91 -14.94
N THR A 82 11.87 -34.66 -13.66
CA THR A 82 11.63 -35.67 -12.63
C THR A 82 10.48 -35.26 -11.71
N ILE A 83 9.85 -36.27 -11.12
CA ILE A 83 8.90 -36.10 -10.02
C ILE A 83 9.31 -37.03 -8.88
N ASP A 84 9.49 -36.47 -7.68
CA ASP A 84 9.76 -37.21 -6.46
C ASP A 84 8.61 -37.07 -5.48
N ILE A 85 8.20 -38.17 -4.88
CA ILE A 85 7.15 -38.18 -3.86
C ILE A 85 7.79 -38.25 -2.49
N VAL A 86 7.51 -37.23 -1.66
CA VAL A 86 8.08 -37.10 -0.33
C VAL A 86 6.99 -37.27 0.73
N LYS A 87 7.27 -38.10 1.75
CA LYS A 87 6.33 -38.31 2.87
C LYS A 87 5.97 -36.97 3.53
N PRO A 88 4.68 -36.76 3.90
CA PRO A 88 3.58 -37.74 3.88
C PRO A 88 2.78 -37.83 2.58
N GLY A 89 3.14 -37.16 1.50
CA GLY A 89 2.45 -37.17 0.21
C GLY A 89 2.62 -35.88 -0.59
N PHE A 90 3.75 -35.20 -0.39
CA PHE A 90 4.16 -34.08 -1.25
C PHE A 90 4.64 -34.60 -2.60
N ILE A 91 4.31 -33.90 -3.66
CA ILE A 91 4.82 -34.13 -5.01
C ILE A 91 5.81 -33.01 -5.33
N ASN A 92 7.07 -33.37 -5.50
CA ASN A 92 8.15 -32.47 -5.85
C ASN A 92 8.50 -32.62 -7.34
N ILE A 93 8.46 -31.53 -8.08
CA ILE A 93 8.64 -31.52 -9.53
C ILE A 93 9.92 -30.75 -9.86
N LYS A 94 10.78 -31.35 -10.68
CA LYS A 94 11.94 -30.70 -11.29
C LYS A 94 11.69 -30.50 -12.78
N PHE A 95 11.99 -29.32 -13.29
CA PHE A 95 11.76 -28.95 -14.68
C PHE A 95 12.99 -29.22 -15.54
N LYS A 96 12.75 -29.44 -16.83
CA LYS A 96 13.81 -29.44 -17.82
C LYS A 96 14.38 -28.03 -18.02
N PRO A 97 15.64 -27.86 -18.43
CA PRO A 97 16.25 -26.54 -18.67
C PRO A 97 15.42 -25.62 -19.55
N ILE A 98 14.81 -26.15 -20.61
CA ILE A 98 13.94 -25.39 -21.53
C ILE A 98 12.78 -24.68 -20.82
N PHE A 99 12.27 -25.22 -19.70
CA PHE A 99 11.23 -24.55 -18.90
C PHE A 99 11.69 -23.16 -18.43
N TRP A 100 12.92 -23.08 -17.94
CA TRP A 100 13.48 -21.83 -17.42
C TRP A 100 13.78 -20.83 -18.55
N SER A 101 14.18 -21.32 -19.74
CA SER A 101 14.28 -20.47 -20.94
C SER A 101 12.93 -19.85 -21.30
N ASN A 102 11.86 -20.66 -21.38
CA ASN A 102 10.51 -20.18 -21.66
C ASN A 102 10.00 -19.20 -20.57
N PHE A 103 10.36 -19.46 -19.32
CA PHE A 103 10.01 -18.58 -18.21
C PHE A 103 10.64 -17.20 -18.37
N ILE A 104 11.95 -17.12 -18.63
CA ILE A 104 12.65 -15.84 -18.86
C ILE A 104 12.11 -15.13 -20.10
N GLU A 105 11.87 -15.84 -21.20
CA GLU A 105 11.26 -15.28 -22.39
C GLU A 105 9.94 -14.59 -22.06
N SER A 106 9.11 -15.23 -21.21
CA SER A 106 7.85 -14.64 -20.77
C SER A 106 8.02 -13.33 -19.98
N ILE A 107 9.11 -13.20 -19.19
CA ILE A 107 9.41 -11.97 -18.43
C ILE A 107 9.85 -10.84 -19.36
N ILE A 108 10.70 -11.16 -20.35
CA ILE A 108 11.23 -10.14 -21.27
C ILE A 108 10.12 -9.64 -22.18
N THR A 109 9.31 -10.55 -22.73
CA THR A 109 8.21 -10.22 -23.66
C THR A 109 7.11 -9.42 -22.98
N ASN A 110 6.81 -9.72 -21.72
CA ASN A 110 5.72 -9.10 -20.94
C ASN A 110 6.27 -8.25 -19.78
N SER A 111 7.35 -7.52 -20.00
CA SER A 111 8.08 -6.85 -18.92
C SER A 111 7.23 -5.87 -18.09
N GLU A 112 6.24 -5.21 -18.69
CA GLU A 112 5.36 -4.24 -18.04
C GLU A 112 4.21 -4.91 -17.26
N THR A 113 3.82 -6.12 -17.68
CA THR A 113 2.67 -6.85 -17.12
C THR A 113 3.06 -8.10 -16.33
N PHE A 114 4.36 -8.42 -16.25
CA PHE A 114 4.83 -9.57 -15.49
C PHE A 114 4.56 -9.38 -13.99
N GLY A 115 3.69 -10.20 -13.46
CA GLY A 115 3.20 -10.13 -12.07
C GLY A 115 1.71 -9.84 -11.96
N ILE A 116 1.08 -9.34 -13.01
CA ILE A 116 -0.37 -9.08 -13.03
C ILE A 116 -1.14 -10.40 -13.01
N ASN A 117 -2.21 -10.45 -12.21
CA ASN A 117 -3.16 -11.57 -12.21
C ASN A 117 -4.26 -11.31 -13.25
N ASP A 118 -4.11 -11.91 -14.45
CA ASP A 118 -5.04 -11.74 -15.56
C ASP A 118 -6.41 -12.43 -15.32
N LYS A 119 -6.49 -13.36 -14.34
CA LYS A 119 -7.72 -14.10 -14.01
C LYS A 119 -8.59 -13.35 -13.01
N GLU A 120 -8.06 -12.32 -12.36
CA GLU A 120 -8.78 -11.54 -11.37
C GLU A 120 -9.79 -10.60 -12.03
N GLN A 121 -11.00 -10.52 -11.47
CA GLN A 121 -11.99 -9.54 -11.91
C GLN A 121 -11.45 -8.13 -11.67
N LYS A 122 -11.53 -7.27 -12.70
CA LYS A 122 -11.11 -5.87 -12.57
C LYS A 122 -12.19 -5.08 -11.83
N LEU A 123 -11.78 -4.43 -10.75
CA LEU A 123 -12.64 -3.73 -9.80
C LEU A 123 -12.33 -2.23 -9.77
N ASN A 124 -13.27 -1.45 -9.23
CA ASN A 124 -13.15 -0.01 -9.05
C ASN A 124 -13.03 0.32 -7.56
N TYR A 125 -11.90 0.89 -7.15
CA TYR A 125 -11.58 1.22 -5.76
C TYR A 125 -11.58 2.73 -5.52
N LEU A 126 -12.06 3.14 -4.35
CA LEU A 126 -11.76 4.44 -3.78
C LEU A 126 -10.78 4.24 -2.62
N VAL A 127 -9.66 4.95 -2.63
CA VAL A 127 -8.68 4.91 -1.55
C VAL A 127 -8.56 6.29 -0.93
N GLU A 128 -9.08 6.44 0.28
CA GLU A 128 -8.93 7.65 1.09
C GLU A 128 -7.74 7.53 2.02
N PHE A 129 -6.87 8.53 2.00
CA PHE A 129 -5.69 8.56 2.86
C PHE A 129 -5.17 9.97 3.12
N VAL A 130 -4.38 10.14 4.17
CA VAL A 130 -3.92 11.39 4.76
C VAL A 130 -5.06 12.12 5.46
N SER A 131 -5.95 12.76 4.75
CA SER A 131 -7.13 13.51 5.25
C SER A 131 -6.82 14.36 6.50
N ALA A 132 -5.61 14.97 6.54
CA ALA A 132 -5.17 15.82 7.64
C ALA A 132 -5.93 17.16 7.62
N ASN A 133 -6.12 17.77 8.79
CA ASN A 133 -6.75 19.08 8.91
C ASN A 133 -5.95 20.14 8.15
N PRO A 134 -6.58 21.02 7.36
CA PRO A 134 -5.90 22.05 6.58
C PRO A 134 -5.50 23.24 7.48
N THR A 135 -4.74 22.96 8.53
CA THR A 135 -4.29 23.94 9.54
C THR A 135 -2.78 24.05 9.63
N GLY A 136 -2.02 23.38 8.74
CA GLY A 136 -0.58 23.45 8.71
C GLY A 136 0.08 22.43 7.78
N PRO A 137 1.42 22.34 7.79
CA PRO A 137 2.16 21.40 6.98
C PRO A 137 1.92 19.96 7.45
N LEU A 138 2.07 19.01 6.53
CA LEU A 138 2.10 17.59 6.89
C LEU A 138 3.38 17.30 7.70
N HIS A 139 3.24 16.47 8.72
CA HIS A 139 4.35 16.04 9.58
C HIS A 139 4.59 14.53 9.45
N VAL A 140 5.66 14.03 10.04
CA VAL A 140 6.08 12.62 9.97
C VAL A 140 4.97 11.62 10.35
N GLY A 141 4.07 12.00 11.26
CA GLY A 141 2.90 11.18 11.62
C GLY A 141 1.95 10.93 10.46
N HIS A 142 1.85 11.85 9.50
CA HIS A 142 1.04 11.65 8.28
C HIS A 142 1.80 10.88 7.19
N CYS A 143 3.14 10.91 7.23
CA CYS A 143 4.01 10.43 6.15
C CYS A 143 3.79 8.94 5.85
N ARG A 144 3.77 8.10 6.90
CA ARG A 144 3.59 6.65 6.75
C ARG A 144 2.23 6.30 6.15
N GLY A 145 1.15 6.91 6.65
CA GLY A 145 -0.21 6.71 6.13
C GLY A 145 -0.35 7.20 4.69
N ALA A 146 0.30 8.31 4.35
CA ALA A 146 0.33 8.84 2.99
C ALA A 146 1.00 7.88 2.01
N ILE A 147 2.17 7.35 2.35
CA ILE A 147 2.92 6.39 1.53
C ILE A 147 2.16 5.05 1.44
N LEU A 148 1.57 4.59 2.54
CA LEU A 148 0.76 3.36 2.59
C LEU A 148 -0.41 3.43 1.60
N GLY A 149 -1.19 4.51 1.64
CA GLY A 149 -2.34 4.71 0.76
C GLY A 149 -1.94 4.83 -0.72
N ASP A 150 -0.87 5.57 -1.00
CA ASP A 150 -0.33 5.73 -2.35
C ASP A 150 0.15 4.40 -2.93
N VAL A 151 0.92 3.61 -2.17
CA VAL A 151 1.47 2.34 -2.67
C VAL A 151 0.40 1.25 -2.76
N ILE A 152 -0.58 1.20 -1.85
CA ILE A 152 -1.78 0.35 -2.03
C ILE A 152 -2.47 0.69 -3.35
N SER A 153 -2.66 1.99 -3.62
CA SER A 153 -3.27 2.43 -4.88
C SER A 153 -2.43 2.01 -6.10
N ASN A 154 -1.11 2.14 -6.03
CA ASN A 154 -0.21 1.76 -7.12
C ASN A 154 -0.22 0.24 -7.37
N ILE A 155 -0.29 -0.60 -6.33
CA ILE A 155 -0.43 -2.07 -6.45
C ILE A 155 -1.74 -2.43 -7.15
N LEU A 156 -2.85 -1.80 -6.74
CA LEU A 156 -4.15 -2.03 -7.36
C LEU A 156 -4.14 -1.58 -8.84
N ILE A 157 -3.55 -0.42 -9.16
CA ILE A 157 -3.39 0.06 -10.53
C ILE A 157 -2.49 -0.89 -11.34
N PHE A 158 -1.40 -1.38 -10.76
CA PHE A 158 -0.53 -2.36 -11.43
C PHE A 158 -1.29 -3.64 -11.79
N ASN A 159 -2.23 -4.09 -10.94
CA ASN A 159 -3.13 -5.22 -11.22
C ASN A 159 -4.32 -4.85 -12.13
N ASP A 160 -4.24 -3.69 -12.82
CA ASP A 160 -5.25 -3.23 -13.79
C ASP A 160 -6.63 -2.95 -13.18
N HIS A 161 -6.69 -2.67 -11.87
CA HIS A 161 -7.89 -2.13 -11.24
C HIS A 161 -8.01 -0.62 -11.47
N LYS A 162 -9.24 -0.10 -11.44
CA LYS A 162 -9.49 1.34 -11.42
C LYS A 162 -9.39 1.85 -10.00
N VAL A 163 -8.63 2.93 -9.77
CA VAL A 163 -8.43 3.51 -8.45
C VAL A 163 -8.64 5.01 -8.49
N THR A 164 -9.40 5.52 -7.54
CA THR A 164 -9.53 6.96 -7.26
C THR A 164 -8.87 7.24 -5.90
N LYS A 165 -7.83 8.08 -5.89
CA LYS A 165 -7.14 8.54 -4.67
C LYS A 165 -7.86 9.78 -4.13
N GLU A 166 -8.42 9.70 -2.93
CA GLU A 166 -9.24 10.76 -2.34
C GLU A 166 -8.64 11.31 -1.05
N TYR A 167 -8.80 12.62 -0.87
CA TYR A 167 -8.46 13.35 0.33
C TYR A 167 -9.71 14.03 0.89
N TYR A 168 -10.07 13.74 2.14
CA TYR A 168 -11.15 14.44 2.85
C TYR A 168 -10.58 15.69 3.51
N VAL A 169 -11.16 16.83 3.20
CA VAL A 169 -10.75 18.14 3.71
C VAL A 169 -11.65 18.54 4.86
N ASN A 170 -11.11 18.53 6.09
CA ASN A 170 -11.79 18.96 7.30
C ASN A 170 -11.81 20.51 7.37
N ASP A 171 -12.55 21.14 6.47
CA ASP A 171 -12.65 22.61 6.31
C ASP A 171 -13.86 23.24 7.01
N TYR A 172 -14.36 22.58 8.06
CA TYR A 172 -15.51 23.03 8.82
C TYR A 172 -15.27 22.93 10.34
N GLY A 173 -15.94 23.81 11.12
CA GLY A 173 -15.92 23.78 12.58
C GLY A 173 -14.90 24.70 13.24
N ASN A 174 -14.78 24.60 14.58
CA ASN A 174 -14.03 25.54 15.42
C ASN A 174 -12.53 25.62 15.11
N GLN A 175 -11.92 24.49 14.68
CA GLN A 175 -10.51 24.48 14.31
C GLN A 175 -10.21 25.42 13.15
N ILE A 176 -11.11 25.47 12.17
CA ILE A 176 -10.97 26.33 10.99
C ILE A 176 -11.15 27.81 11.39
N ILE A 177 -12.07 28.10 12.31
CA ILE A 177 -12.24 29.46 12.83
C ILE A 177 -10.97 29.92 13.54
N ASN A 178 -10.39 29.12 14.42
CA ASN A 178 -9.16 29.43 15.14
C ASN A 178 -7.95 29.55 14.19
N PHE A 179 -7.90 28.70 13.18
CA PHE A 179 -6.89 28.78 12.13
C PHE A 179 -6.99 30.08 11.34
N THR A 180 -8.21 30.46 10.90
CA THR A 180 -8.43 31.74 10.20
C THR A 180 -8.06 32.94 11.05
N LYS A 181 -8.40 32.93 12.36
CA LYS A 181 -7.97 33.98 13.30
C LYS A 181 -6.45 34.05 13.42
N SER A 182 -5.75 32.92 13.38
CA SER A 182 -4.30 32.87 13.40
C SER A 182 -3.68 33.50 12.14
N VAL A 183 -4.27 33.21 10.96
CA VAL A 183 -3.85 33.84 9.70
C VAL A 183 -4.11 35.36 9.76
N PHE A 184 -5.28 35.78 10.28
CA PHE A 184 -5.58 37.21 10.45
C PHE A 184 -4.55 37.90 11.36
N ALA A 185 -4.22 37.29 12.50
CA ALA A 185 -3.21 37.85 13.41
C ALA A 185 -1.83 38.00 12.73
N ARG A 186 -1.44 37.05 11.86
CA ARG A 186 -0.21 37.16 11.05
C ARG A 186 -0.32 38.25 9.97
N ILE A 187 -1.49 38.45 9.37
CA ILE A 187 -1.73 39.58 8.45
C ILE A 187 -1.56 40.91 9.19
N ARG A 188 -2.12 41.03 10.40
CA ARG A 188 -1.95 42.22 11.25
C ARG A 188 -0.48 42.46 11.60
N GLU A 189 0.27 41.41 11.93
CA GLU A 189 1.71 41.50 12.20
C GLU A 189 2.48 42.00 10.97
N VAL A 190 2.25 41.43 9.78
CA VAL A 190 2.98 41.75 8.55
C VAL A 190 2.62 43.14 8.02
N LYS A 191 1.31 43.48 8.00
CA LYS A 191 0.82 44.71 7.35
C LYS A 191 0.85 45.92 8.26
N PHE A 192 0.61 45.73 9.57
CA PHE A 192 0.43 46.84 10.53
C PHE A 192 1.46 46.80 11.65
N ASN A 193 2.41 45.88 11.62
CA ASN A 193 3.48 45.70 12.62
C ASN A 193 2.93 45.43 14.04
N GLU A 194 1.78 44.80 14.16
CA GLU A 194 1.20 44.37 15.43
C GLU A 194 1.88 43.08 15.91
N LYS A 195 2.01 42.91 17.25
CA LYS A 195 2.63 41.71 17.80
C LYS A 195 1.66 40.52 17.73
N PHE A 196 2.10 39.37 17.18
CA PHE A 196 1.31 38.14 17.20
C PHE A 196 1.03 37.70 18.66
N PRO A 197 -0.22 37.36 19.03
CA PRO A 197 -0.60 36.99 20.40
C PRO A 197 -0.14 35.56 20.74
N THR A 198 1.10 35.41 21.17
CA THR A 198 1.74 34.12 21.49
C THR A 198 1.23 33.47 22.78
N ASP A 199 0.53 34.21 23.61
CA ASP A 199 -0.11 33.78 24.86
C ASP A 199 -1.49 33.15 24.66
N ASN A 200 -2.07 33.27 23.47
CA ASN A 200 -3.36 32.66 23.14
C ASN A 200 -3.16 31.24 22.61
N SER A 201 -3.48 30.24 23.45
CA SER A 201 -3.35 28.81 23.13
C SER A 201 -4.28 28.32 22.02
N ASP A 202 -5.31 29.08 21.66
CA ASP A 202 -6.25 28.71 20.60
C ASP A 202 -5.74 29.01 19.21
N LEU A 203 -4.68 29.85 19.12
CA LEU A 203 -4.06 30.24 17.86
C LEU A 203 -2.90 29.34 17.47
N TYR A 204 -2.75 29.14 16.18
CA TYR A 204 -1.64 28.39 15.58
C TYR A 204 -0.41 29.28 15.44
N PRO A 205 0.72 28.98 16.12
CA PRO A 205 1.86 29.91 16.16
C PRO A 205 2.86 29.75 15.00
N GLY A 206 2.67 28.79 14.09
CA GLY A 206 3.67 28.36 13.10
C GLY A 206 4.10 29.48 12.13
N ASP A 207 5.39 29.53 11.80
CA ASP A 207 6.00 30.55 10.92
C ASP A 207 5.48 30.45 9.46
N TYR A 208 4.97 29.27 9.03
CA TYR A 208 4.33 29.09 7.70
C TYR A 208 3.11 30.02 7.49
N LEU A 209 2.49 30.50 8.58
CA LEU A 209 1.39 31.46 8.50
C LEU A 209 1.84 32.85 8.06
N ILE A 210 3.12 33.20 8.22
CA ILE A 210 3.71 34.45 7.71
C ILE A 210 3.71 34.41 6.17
N ASP A 211 4.07 33.29 5.59
CA ASP A 211 4.02 33.11 4.13
C ASP A 211 2.58 33.19 3.62
N PHE A 212 1.61 32.58 4.35
CA PHE A 212 0.19 32.70 4.01
C PHE A 212 -0.29 34.15 4.06
N ALA A 213 0.09 34.89 5.11
CA ALA A 213 -0.25 36.30 5.24
C ALA A 213 0.30 37.12 4.07
N ASN A 214 1.58 36.96 3.73
CA ASN A 214 2.20 37.64 2.59
C ASN A 214 1.50 37.32 1.26
N ASN A 215 1.19 36.04 1.01
CA ASN A 215 0.51 35.61 -0.21
C ASN A 215 -0.91 36.19 -0.30
N ILE A 216 -1.66 36.17 0.82
CA ILE A 216 -3.03 36.73 0.86
C ILE A 216 -3.02 38.22 0.66
N ILE A 217 -2.14 38.96 1.32
CA ILE A 217 -2.03 40.43 1.18
C ILE A 217 -1.69 40.79 -0.28
N SER A 218 -0.71 40.11 -0.86
CA SER A 218 -0.23 40.44 -2.22
C SER A 218 -1.25 40.10 -3.31
N SER A 219 -2.01 39.02 -3.12
CA SER A 219 -3.01 38.56 -4.11
C SER A 219 -4.38 39.20 -3.95
N ASN A 220 -4.67 39.87 -2.81
CA ASN A 220 -5.99 40.44 -2.49
C ASN A 220 -5.86 41.89 -2.03
N THR A 221 -5.26 42.74 -2.86
CA THR A 221 -4.99 44.16 -2.56
C THR A 221 -6.24 45.00 -2.28
N ALA A 222 -7.43 44.57 -2.70
CA ALA A 222 -8.68 45.23 -2.46
C ALA A 222 -9.34 44.89 -1.12
N LEU A 223 -8.84 43.87 -0.39
CA LEU A 223 -9.35 43.49 0.91
C LEU A 223 -8.85 44.45 1.99
N ASP A 224 -9.78 44.92 2.82
CA ASP A 224 -9.46 45.66 4.03
C ASP A 224 -9.26 44.65 5.19
N PHE A 225 -8.10 44.71 5.84
CA PHE A 225 -7.72 43.83 6.95
C PHE A 225 -7.83 44.53 8.31
N ASP A 226 -8.61 45.60 8.44
CA ASP A 226 -8.75 46.32 9.70
C ASP A 226 -9.62 45.57 10.70
N ASN A 227 -10.70 44.93 10.25
CA ASN A 227 -11.64 44.22 11.11
C ASN A 227 -11.81 42.76 10.63
N TYR A 228 -11.66 41.80 11.55
CA TYR A 228 -11.82 40.37 11.25
C TYR A 228 -13.22 40.00 10.80
N ASP A 229 -14.24 40.53 11.50
CA ASP A 229 -15.64 40.12 11.28
C ASP A 229 -16.11 40.46 9.87
N ASP A 230 -15.64 41.57 9.30
CA ASP A 230 -16.04 42.03 7.96
C ASP A 230 -15.51 41.12 6.83
N ILE A 231 -14.43 40.42 7.07
CA ILE A 231 -13.76 39.59 6.05
C ILE A 231 -13.65 38.11 6.42
N SER A 232 -14.16 37.69 7.57
CA SER A 232 -13.95 36.36 8.16
C SER A 232 -14.30 35.22 7.21
N GLU A 233 -15.40 35.29 6.46
CA GLU A 233 -15.81 34.27 5.50
C GLU A 233 -14.79 34.18 4.33
N LYS A 234 -14.47 35.34 3.72
CA LYS A 234 -13.52 35.39 2.62
C LYS A 234 -12.10 34.98 3.04
N LEU A 235 -11.69 35.43 4.23
CA LEU A 235 -10.40 35.08 4.79
C LEU A 235 -10.30 33.57 5.10
N THR A 236 -11.41 32.95 5.53
CA THR A 236 -11.46 31.49 5.74
C THR A 236 -11.22 30.76 4.43
N GLU A 237 -11.86 31.13 3.33
CA GLU A 237 -11.64 30.52 2.02
C GLU A 237 -10.18 30.64 1.59
N LEU A 238 -9.61 31.86 1.68
CA LEU A 238 -8.21 32.12 1.32
C LEU A 238 -7.22 31.34 2.20
N SER A 239 -7.51 31.26 3.51
CA SER A 239 -6.67 30.53 4.46
C SER A 239 -6.64 29.04 4.18
N ILE A 240 -7.80 28.43 3.88
CA ILE A 240 -7.92 27.01 3.50
C ILE A 240 -7.21 26.76 2.16
N GLU A 241 -7.36 27.66 1.19
CA GLU A 241 -6.66 27.55 -0.09
C GLU A 241 -5.14 27.51 0.09
N GLN A 242 -4.57 28.43 0.90
CA GLN A 242 -3.13 28.43 1.21
C GLN A 242 -2.69 27.15 1.91
N ALA A 243 -3.47 26.66 2.88
CA ALA A 243 -3.18 25.41 3.58
C ALA A 243 -3.20 24.20 2.64
N LEU A 244 -4.18 24.12 1.75
CA LEU A 244 -4.26 23.04 0.75
C LEU A 244 -3.14 23.11 -0.28
N LEU A 245 -2.69 24.31 -0.66
CA LEU A 245 -1.50 24.47 -1.51
C LEU A 245 -0.25 23.92 -0.83
N LEU A 246 -0.06 24.21 0.48
CA LEU A 246 1.04 23.68 1.26
C LEU A 246 0.97 22.15 1.37
N ILE A 247 -0.19 21.58 1.70
CA ILE A 247 -0.41 20.13 1.79
C ILE A 247 -0.12 19.46 0.44
N LYS A 248 -0.63 20.00 -0.67
CA LYS A 248 -0.36 19.48 -2.02
C LYS A 248 1.13 19.54 -2.37
N LYS A 249 1.84 20.58 -1.93
CA LYS A 249 3.31 20.68 -2.07
C LYS A 249 4.02 19.59 -1.29
N ASN A 250 3.67 19.35 -0.02
CA ASN A 250 4.25 18.29 0.80
C ASN A 250 3.95 16.90 0.20
N LEU A 251 2.74 16.64 -0.30
CA LEU A 251 2.40 15.39 -0.98
C LEU A 251 3.21 15.21 -2.26
N LYS A 252 3.38 16.27 -3.05
CA LYS A 252 4.20 16.24 -4.26
C LYS A 252 5.66 15.95 -3.97
N SER A 253 6.23 16.47 -2.87
CA SER A 253 7.61 16.17 -2.48
C SER A 253 7.79 14.68 -2.11
N LEU A 254 6.73 14.01 -1.61
CA LEU A 254 6.68 12.56 -1.45
C LEU A 254 6.39 11.79 -2.78
N GLY A 255 6.12 12.47 -3.89
CA GLY A 255 5.69 11.85 -5.14
C GLY A 255 4.23 11.38 -5.13
N ILE A 256 3.39 11.93 -4.26
CA ILE A 256 1.99 11.55 -4.07
C ILE A 256 1.06 12.59 -4.72
N LYS A 257 0.05 12.11 -5.43
CA LYS A 257 -1.01 12.93 -6.01
C LYS A 257 -2.37 12.31 -5.74
N HIS A 258 -3.29 13.10 -5.18
CA HIS A 258 -4.70 12.73 -5.08
C HIS A 258 -5.46 13.18 -6.32
N ASP A 259 -6.49 12.41 -6.68
CA ASP A 259 -7.38 12.71 -7.80
C ASP A 259 -8.53 13.61 -7.36
N ASN A 260 -8.97 13.46 -6.11
CA ASN A 260 -10.13 14.16 -5.57
C ASN A 260 -9.87 14.72 -4.17
N PHE A 261 -10.43 15.92 -3.91
CA PHE A 261 -10.46 16.57 -2.59
C PHE A 261 -11.90 16.89 -2.25
N VAL A 262 -12.44 16.23 -1.22
CA VAL A 262 -13.85 16.40 -0.80
C VAL A 262 -13.92 17.29 0.42
N SER A 263 -14.64 18.41 0.33
CA SER A 263 -14.83 19.39 1.40
C SER A 263 -15.91 18.96 2.38
N GLU A 264 -15.61 18.96 3.69
CA GLU A 264 -16.60 18.75 4.75
C GLU A 264 -17.66 19.86 4.74
N LYS A 265 -17.23 21.13 4.55
CA LYS A 265 -18.13 22.27 4.45
C LYS A 265 -19.18 22.04 3.37
N SER A 266 -18.80 21.49 2.22
CA SER A 266 -19.74 21.23 1.12
C SER A 266 -20.78 20.17 1.49
N ILE A 267 -20.39 19.11 2.19
CA ILE A 267 -21.29 18.05 2.65
C ILE A 267 -22.35 18.61 3.62
N VAL A 268 -21.90 19.44 4.56
CA VAL A 268 -22.81 20.06 5.55
C VAL A 268 -23.75 21.09 4.90
N THR A 269 -23.21 21.97 4.05
CA THR A 269 -24.01 23.03 3.41
C THR A 269 -24.99 22.53 2.36
N ASN A 270 -24.66 21.42 1.68
CA ASN A 270 -25.54 20.78 0.70
C ASN A 270 -26.62 19.89 1.33
N LYS A 271 -26.79 19.92 2.65
CA LYS A 271 -27.76 19.12 3.41
C LYS A 271 -27.61 17.61 3.21
N GLU A 272 -26.37 17.13 2.92
CA GLU A 272 -26.12 15.70 2.75
C GLU A 272 -26.34 14.94 4.08
N VAL A 273 -26.14 15.63 5.22
CA VAL A 273 -26.42 15.04 6.55
C VAL A 273 -27.92 14.78 6.71
N GLU A 274 -28.76 15.73 6.39
CA GLU A 274 -30.24 15.59 6.46
C GLU A 274 -30.72 14.50 5.49
N ASN A 275 -30.16 14.45 4.28
CA ASN A 275 -30.51 13.45 3.28
C ASN A 275 -30.15 12.03 3.73
N VAL A 276 -28.99 11.82 4.34
CA VAL A 276 -28.61 10.49 4.84
C VAL A 276 -29.44 10.09 6.05
N ILE A 277 -29.79 11.02 6.94
CA ILE A 277 -30.70 10.73 8.06
C ILE A 277 -32.07 10.28 7.54
N GLN A 278 -32.63 10.96 6.57
CA GLN A 278 -33.88 10.54 5.94
C GLN A 278 -33.79 9.17 5.28
N PHE A 279 -32.66 8.86 4.62
CA PHE A 279 -32.41 7.52 4.09
C PHE A 279 -32.43 6.47 5.20
N LEU A 280 -31.75 6.72 6.32
CA LEU A 280 -31.68 5.79 7.45
C LEU A 280 -33.05 5.62 8.12
N GLU A 281 -33.85 6.68 8.25
CA GLU A 281 -35.22 6.64 8.75
C GLU A 281 -36.14 5.80 7.86
N ASN A 282 -36.11 6.02 6.55
CA ASN A 282 -36.89 5.27 5.58
C ASN A 282 -36.60 3.76 5.57
N ASN A 283 -35.41 3.38 5.99
CA ASN A 283 -34.98 1.98 6.10
C ASN A 283 -35.12 1.42 7.53
N ASN A 284 -35.69 2.15 8.48
CA ASN A 284 -35.81 1.80 9.90
C ASN A 284 -34.45 1.50 10.57
N PHE A 285 -33.36 2.12 10.13
CA PHE A 285 -32.03 1.96 10.69
C PHE A 285 -31.74 2.92 11.85
N VAL A 286 -32.69 3.79 12.20
CA VAL A 286 -32.59 4.74 13.31
C VAL A 286 -33.80 4.66 14.22
N TYR A 287 -33.62 5.11 15.45
CA TYR A 287 -34.69 5.20 16.46
C TYR A 287 -34.38 6.29 17.50
N LYS A 288 -35.40 6.77 18.21
CA LYS A 288 -35.20 7.64 19.37
C LYS A 288 -34.93 6.77 20.59
N GLY A 289 -33.85 7.05 21.29
CA GLY A 289 -33.42 6.28 22.44
C GLY A 289 -32.44 7.04 23.33
N LYS A 290 -32.07 6.42 24.45
CA LYS A 290 -31.12 6.98 25.42
C LYS A 290 -29.84 6.15 25.40
N ILE A 291 -28.68 6.81 25.39
CA ILE A 291 -27.38 6.17 25.53
C ILE A 291 -26.98 6.20 27.00
N LYS A 292 -26.48 5.07 27.51
CA LYS A 292 -25.87 5.00 28.84
C LYS A 292 -24.59 5.83 28.88
N ALA A 293 -24.27 6.37 30.06
CA ALA A 293 -23.01 7.07 30.27
C ALA A 293 -21.79 6.23 29.83
N PRO A 294 -20.76 6.86 29.24
CA PRO A 294 -19.51 6.15 28.91
C PRO A 294 -18.91 5.50 30.16
N ALA A 295 -18.52 4.25 30.06
CA ALA A 295 -17.84 3.56 31.15
C ALA A 295 -16.46 4.21 31.39
N GLY A 296 -16.21 4.70 32.62
CA GLY A 296 -14.92 5.27 33.03
C GLY A 296 -14.81 6.80 33.02
N GLU A 297 -15.84 7.53 32.60
CA GLU A 297 -15.90 8.99 32.71
C GLU A 297 -16.63 9.43 34.00
N ASP A 298 -16.34 10.64 34.50
CA ASP A 298 -17.03 11.21 35.66
C ASP A 298 -18.51 11.47 35.31
N THR A 299 -19.38 10.57 35.78
CA THR A 299 -20.82 10.57 35.45
C THR A 299 -21.63 11.57 36.27
N LYS A 300 -21.00 12.38 37.14
CA LYS A 300 -21.71 13.31 38.05
C LYS A 300 -22.60 14.32 37.36
N ASN A 301 -22.27 14.66 36.10
CA ASN A 301 -23.03 15.60 35.28
C ASN A 301 -23.74 14.95 34.10
N TRP A 302 -23.73 13.61 34.00
CA TRP A 302 -24.39 12.92 32.90
C TRP A 302 -25.90 12.90 33.09
N VAL A 303 -26.61 13.49 32.15
CA VAL A 303 -28.07 13.43 32.09
C VAL A 303 -28.48 12.58 30.91
N GLU A 304 -29.15 11.47 31.15
CA GLU A 304 -29.78 10.69 30.09
C GLU A 304 -30.80 11.52 29.33
N ARG A 305 -30.56 11.75 28.05
CA ARG A 305 -31.48 12.47 27.17
C ARG A 305 -31.81 11.63 25.96
N GLU A 306 -33.01 11.79 25.44
CA GLU A 306 -33.42 11.12 24.22
C GLU A 306 -32.69 11.75 23.02
N GLN A 307 -32.14 10.89 22.19
CA GLN A 307 -31.31 11.23 21.00
C GLN A 307 -31.71 10.36 19.82
N LEU A 308 -31.44 10.83 18.60
CA LEU A 308 -31.55 9.97 17.41
C LEU A 308 -30.36 9.04 17.33
N LEU A 309 -30.62 7.72 17.37
CA LEU A 309 -29.61 6.67 17.40
C LEU A 309 -29.66 5.85 16.12
N PHE A 310 -28.50 5.54 15.58
CA PHE A 310 -28.29 4.57 14.50
C PHE A 310 -28.15 3.16 15.11
N ARG A 311 -28.89 2.18 14.55
CA ARG A 311 -28.85 0.75 14.95
C ARG A 311 -27.58 0.09 14.44
N SER A 312 -26.41 0.59 14.84
CA SER A 312 -25.13 0.07 14.34
C SER A 312 -24.83 -1.35 14.80
N THR A 313 -25.47 -1.80 15.88
CA THR A 313 -25.37 -3.19 16.36
C THR A 313 -25.95 -4.20 15.37
N ASP A 314 -26.97 -3.84 14.60
CA ASP A 314 -27.55 -4.69 13.56
C ASP A 314 -26.55 -4.95 12.41
N PHE A 315 -25.51 -4.12 12.30
CA PHE A 315 -24.47 -4.15 11.28
C PHE A 315 -23.07 -4.50 11.84
N GLY A 316 -23.00 -4.98 13.10
CA GLY A 316 -21.76 -5.54 13.67
C GLY A 316 -20.94 -4.61 14.56
N ASP A 317 -21.45 -3.42 14.91
CA ASP A 317 -20.83 -2.57 15.95
C ASP A 317 -21.10 -3.12 17.35
N ASP A 318 -20.39 -2.62 18.35
CA ASP A 318 -20.53 -3.02 19.75
C ASP A 318 -21.69 -2.32 20.48
N LYS A 319 -22.15 -1.17 19.98
CA LYS A 319 -23.29 -0.40 20.52
C LYS A 319 -23.88 0.53 19.48
N ASP A 320 -25.14 0.90 19.67
CA ASP A 320 -25.79 1.92 18.83
C ASP A 320 -25.19 3.30 19.04
N ARG A 321 -25.21 4.13 18.00
CA ARG A 321 -24.47 5.40 17.94
C ARG A 321 -25.40 6.59 17.77
N ALA A 322 -25.14 7.68 18.52
CA ALA A 322 -25.86 8.92 18.38
C ALA A 322 -25.52 9.63 17.06
N LEU A 323 -26.53 9.96 16.29
CA LEU A 323 -26.44 10.83 15.11
C LEU A 323 -26.73 12.29 15.45
N GLN A 324 -27.58 12.54 16.45
CA GLN A 324 -27.96 13.88 16.90
C GLN A 324 -27.66 14.06 18.39
N LYS A 325 -27.15 15.21 18.76
CA LYS A 325 -26.94 15.59 20.15
C LYS A 325 -28.28 16.00 20.81
N SER A 326 -28.26 16.10 22.15
CA SER A 326 -29.43 16.52 22.93
C SER A 326 -29.93 17.95 22.67
N ASP A 327 -29.07 18.79 22.10
CA ASP A 327 -29.42 20.16 21.69
C ASP A 327 -29.98 20.24 20.26
N GLY A 328 -30.15 19.09 19.59
CA GLY A 328 -30.66 19.00 18.23
C GLY A 328 -29.59 19.15 17.13
N THR A 329 -28.35 19.44 17.49
CA THR A 329 -27.24 19.52 16.51
C THR A 329 -26.75 18.14 16.11
N TRP A 330 -26.18 18.01 14.90
CA TRP A 330 -25.61 16.76 14.41
C TRP A 330 -24.29 16.44 15.12
N THR A 331 -24.02 15.16 15.31
CA THR A 331 -22.72 14.69 15.78
C THR A 331 -21.72 14.65 14.63
N TYR A 332 -20.42 14.62 14.93
CA TYR A 332 -19.37 14.34 13.91
C TYR A 332 -19.61 13.03 13.19
N PHE A 333 -20.15 12.02 13.88
CA PHE A 333 -20.49 10.75 13.27
C PHE A 333 -21.57 10.89 12.19
N ALA A 334 -22.56 11.77 12.36
CA ALA A 334 -23.56 12.02 11.32
C ALA A 334 -22.94 12.60 10.05
N SER A 335 -21.99 13.53 10.18
CA SER A 335 -21.24 14.07 9.04
C SER A 335 -20.40 12.99 8.33
N ASP A 336 -19.75 12.11 9.10
CA ASP A 336 -18.98 10.99 8.54
C ASP A 336 -19.89 9.98 7.81
N VAL A 337 -21.09 9.71 8.35
CA VAL A 337 -22.08 8.85 7.69
C VAL A 337 -22.52 9.47 6.36
N ALA A 338 -22.75 10.79 6.32
CA ALA A 338 -23.10 11.52 5.10
C ALA A 338 -21.97 11.45 4.06
N TYR A 339 -20.73 11.66 4.48
CA TYR A 339 -19.58 11.52 3.60
C TYR A 339 -19.44 10.10 3.03
N HIS A 340 -19.63 9.06 3.84
CA HIS A 340 -19.59 7.69 3.36
C HIS A 340 -20.78 7.34 2.47
N LYS A 341 -21.97 7.97 2.68
CA LYS A 341 -23.08 7.86 1.73
C LYS A 341 -22.71 8.44 0.37
N ASN A 342 -22.06 9.60 0.34
CA ASN A 342 -21.53 10.19 -0.89
C ASN A 342 -20.54 9.23 -1.62
N LYS A 343 -19.64 8.55 -0.88
CA LYS A 343 -18.76 7.52 -1.46
C LYS A 343 -19.55 6.34 -2.04
N VAL A 344 -20.52 5.82 -1.30
CA VAL A 344 -21.36 4.67 -1.72
C VAL A 344 -22.14 5.01 -2.99
N ASP A 345 -22.68 6.23 -3.10
CA ASP A 345 -23.47 6.67 -4.25
C ASP A 345 -22.65 6.78 -5.56
N ARG A 346 -21.33 6.94 -5.44
CA ARG A 346 -20.40 6.94 -6.59
C ARG A 346 -20.10 5.53 -7.13
N LYS A 347 -20.69 4.46 -6.52
CA LYS A 347 -20.70 3.08 -7.00
C LYS A 347 -19.32 2.43 -7.20
N PHE A 348 -18.38 2.71 -6.33
CA PHE A 348 -17.15 1.93 -6.23
C PHE A 348 -17.45 0.51 -5.75
N ASP A 349 -16.66 -0.47 -6.18
CA ASP A 349 -16.79 -1.86 -5.71
C ASP A 349 -16.33 -1.95 -4.25
N TYR A 350 -15.20 -1.33 -3.92
CA TYR A 350 -14.66 -1.25 -2.56
C TYR A 350 -14.21 0.16 -2.21
N LEU A 351 -14.36 0.48 -0.93
CA LEU A 351 -13.85 1.69 -0.30
C LEU A 351 -12.70 1.28 0.63
N ILE A 352 -11.56 1.97 0.56
CA ILE A 352 -10.41 1.74 1.43
C ILE A 352 -10.10 3.04 2.16
N ASN A 353 -10.09 2.99 3.50
CA ASN A 353 -9.68 4.12 4.33
C ASN A 353 -8.37 3.79 5.06
N ILE A 354 -7.37 4.63 4.91
CA ILE A 354 -6.11 4.55 5.65
C ILE A 354 -6.21 5.47 6.86
N LEU A 355 -6.20 4.89 8.04
CA LEU A 355 -6.44 5.58 9.30
C LEU A 355 -5.19 5.55 10.19
N GLY A 356 -4.97 6.59 10.99
CA GLY A 356 -3.98 6.59 12.06
C GLY A 356 -4.39 5.62 13.19
N ALA A 357 -3.42 5.22 14.00
CA ALA A 357 -3.62 4.27 15.10
C ALA A 357 -4.63 4.77 16.15
N ASP A 358 -4.73 6.07 16.34
CA ASP A 358 -5.69 6.77 17.21
C ASP A 358 -7.15 6.56 16.78
N HIS A 359 -7.40 6.25 15.50
CA HIS A 359 -8.72 5.97 14.95
C HIS A 359 -9.14 4.49 15.00
N ALA A 360 -8.34 3.58 15.57
CA ALA A 360 -8.65 2.14 15.61
C ALA A 360 -10.02 1.83 16.23
N GLY A 361 -10.40 2.54 17.30
CA GLY A 361 -11.71 2.41 17.95
C GLY A 361 -12.90 2.91 17.11
N TYR A 362 -12.63 3.60 16.00
CA TYR A 362 -13.66 4.17 15.12
C TYR A 362 -14.09 3.23 13.99
N ILE A 363 -13.27 2.22 13.66
CA ILE A 363 -13.44 1.35 12.50
C ILE A 363 -14.79 0.64 12.50
N LYS A 364 -15.17 -0.03 13.60
CA LYS A 364 -16.43 -0.77 13.67
C LYS A 364 -17.64 0.14 13.42
N ARG A 365 -17.61 1.32 13.99
CA ARG A 365 -18.66 2.33 13.87
C ARG A 365 -18.88 2.76 12.43
N ILE A 366 -17.81 3.09 11.71
CA ILE A 366 -17.92 3.56 10.34
C ILE A 366 -18.18 2.40 9.36
N SER A 367 -17.61 1.22 9.59
CA SER A 367 -17.89 0.04 8.76
C SER A 367 -19.34 -0.40 8.84
N SER A 368 -19.95 -0.42 10.04
CA SER A 368 -21.37 -0.73 10.20
C SER A 368 -22.27 0.27 9.49
N SER A 369 -21.91 1.57 9.49
CA SER A 369 -22.68 2.55 8.73
C SER A 369 -22.59 2.35 7.22
N VAL A 370 -21.40 2.01 6.69
CA VAL A 370 -21.24 1.72 5.25
C VAL A 370 -21.97 0.44 4.85
N ASP A 371 -21.97 -0.59 5.69
CA ASP A 371 -22.75 -1.82 5.44
C ASP A 371 -24.26 -1.52 5.35
N ALA A 372 -24.77 -0.67 6.25
CA ALA A 372 -26.17 -0.20 6.22
C ALA A 372 -26.48 0.62 4.97
N LEU A 373 -25.60 1.56 4.60
CA LEU A 373 -25.77 2.45 3.47
C LEU A 373 -25.70 1.75 2.12
N SER A 374 -24.85 0.75 2.01
CA SER A 374 -24.59 0.03 0.75
C SER A 374 -25.43 -1.23 0.57
N GLY A 375 -25.98 -1.80 1.65
CA GLY A 375 -26.58 -3.12 1.67
C GLY A 375 -25.59 -4.27 1.43
N THR A 376 -24.30 -4.00 1.45
CA THR A 376 -23.22 -4.96 1.17
C THR A 376 -22.25 -5.02 2.33
N LYS A 377 -22.02 -6.21 2.90
CA LYS A 377 -21.05 -6.39 3.98
C LYS A 377 -19.62 -6.22 3.48
N ASN A 378 -18.79 -5.63 4.34
CA ASN A 378 -17.36 -5.45 4.10
C ASN A 378 -17.01 -4.62 2.85
N LYS A 379 -17.90 -3.72 2.44
CA LYS A 379 -17.64 -2.78 1.34
C LYS A 379 -16.53 -1.79 1.70
N LEU A 380 -16.43 -1.40 2.97
CA LEU A 380 -15.36 -0.56 3.51
C LEU A 380 -14.27 -1.42 4.14
N ILE A 381 -13.04 -1.21 3.70
CA ILE A 381 -11.82 -1.83 4.25
C ILE A 381 -11.00 -0.73 4.92
N CYS A 382 -10.80 -0.83 6.22
CA CYS A 382 -9.95 0.09 6.97
C CYS A 382 -8.57 -0.53 7.21
N LYS A 383 -7.51 0.22 6.89
CA LYS A 383 -6.12 -0.13 7.21
C LYS A 383 -5.56 0.87 8.22
N ILE A 384 -4.94 0.34 9.27
CA ILE A 384 -4.29 1.18 10.29
C ILE A 384 -2.83 1.42 9.91
N SER A 385 -2.42 2.67 10.02
CA SER A 385 -1.02 3.07 9.98
C SER A 385 -0.54 3.32 11.41
N GLN A 386 0.29 2.41 11.94
CA GLN A 386 0.88 2.53 13.26
C GLN A 386 1.95 3.62 13.33
N LEU A 387 2.27 4.03 14.55
CA LEU A 387 3.20 5.11 14.84
C LEU A 387 4.60 4.87 14.27
N VAL A 388 5.27 5.97 13.92
CA VAL A 388 6.67 6.01 13.52
C VAL A 388 7.49 6.67 14.65
N LYS A 389 8.48 5.93 15.14
CA LYS A 389 9.46 6.44 16.09
C LYS A 389 10.72 6.87 15.34
N LEU A 390 11.11 8.12 15.47
CA LEU A 390 12.32 8.64 14.86
C LEU A 390 13.50 8.42 15.78
N ILE A 391 14.59 7.85 15.25
CA ILE A 391 15.81 7.55 15.97
C ILE A 391 17.00 8.21 15.25
N LYS A 392 17.89 8.87 16.01
CA LYS A 392 19.17 9.40 15.53
C LYS A 392 20.20 9.24 16.65
N ASP A 393 21.42 8.84 16.30
CA ASP A 393 22.48 8.56 17.29
C ASP A 393 22.02 7.55 18.36
N LYS A 394 21.23 6.53 17.95
CA LYS A 394 20.62 5.49 18.81
C LYS A 394 19.70 6.05 19.92
N LYS A 395 19.18 7.24 19.77
CA LYS A 395 18.28 7.91 20.73
C LYS A 395 17.00 8.38 20.03
N PRO A 396 15.86 8.44 20.73
CA PRO A 396 14.66 9.07 20.21
C PRO A 396 14.98 10.50 19.72
N PHE A 397 14.67 10.78 18.46
CA PHE A 397 14.98 12.03 17.82
C PHE A 397 13.78 12.96 17.80
N LYS A 398 13.93 14.14 18.43
CA LYS A 398 12.96 15.22 18.36
C LYS A 398 13.62 16.40 17.66
N MET A 399 13.24 16.71 16.43
CA MET A 399 13.64 17.95 15.79
C MET A 399 12.80 19.10 16.33
N SER A 400 13.45 20.09 16.91
CA SER A 400 12.86 21.39 17.19
C SER A 400 13.48 22.39 16.20
N LYS A 401 12.88 22.54 15.02
CA LYS A 401 13.18 23.70 14.18
C LYS A 401 12.13 24.77 14.48
N ARG A 402 12.55 25.84 15.18
CA ARG A 402 11.82 27.10 15.38
C ARG A 402 10.33 26.96 15.74
N LYS A 403 10.04 26.59 17.02
CA LYS A 403 8.70 26.65 17.64
C LYS A 403 7.59 25.80 17.00
N GLY A 404 7.88 24.57 16.62
CA GLY A 404 6.90 23.52 16.38
C GLY A 404 7.43 22.21 16.95
N ASP A 405 6.63 21.49 17.73
CA ASP A 405 7.04 20.24 18.39
C ASP A 405 7.08 19.02 17.45
N TYR A 406 7.05 19.23 16.12
CA TYR A 406 6.96 18.15 15.14
C TYR A 406 7.88 18.34 13.93
N ILE A 407 8.29 17.22 13.33
CA ILE A 407 9.09 17.16 12.11
C ILE A 407 8.14 17.15 10.92
N THR A 408 8.33 18.11 10.01
CA THR A 408 7.54 18.16 8.78
C THR A 408 7.98 17.11 7.76
N VAL A 409 7.13 16.83 6.77
CA VAL A 409 7.49 15.99 5.61
C VAL A 409 8.69 16.58 4.86
N ASP A 410 8.74 17.90 4.67
CA ASP A 410 9.84 18.57 3.98
C ASP A 410 11.16 18.42 4.75
N ASP A 411 11.15 18.55 6.09
CA ASP A 411 12.34 18.29 6.93
C ASP A 411 12.85 16.85 6.79
N LEU A 412 11.95 15.88 6.76
CA LEU A 412 12.30 14.47 6.61
C LEU A 412 12.94 14.20 5.25
N ILE A 413 12.35 14.75 4.17
CA ILE A 413 12.89 14.61 2.81
C ILE A 413 14.23 15.32 2.66
N GLU A 414 14.40 16.49 3.25
CA GLU A 414 15.69 17.19 3.25
C GLU A 414 16.78 16.36 3.94
N GLU A 415 16.44 15.65 5.02
CA GLU A 415 17.41 14.88 5.82
C GLU A 415 17.83 13.55 5.15
N VAL A 416 16.89 12.81 4.54
CA VAL A 416 17.15 11.45 4.02
C VAL A 416 16.77 11.22 2.55
N GLY A 417 16.08 12.17 1.93
CA GLY A 417 15.58 12.04 0.58
C GLY A 417 14.22 11.35 0.49
N ARG A 418 13.52 11.56 -0.63
CA ARG A 418 12.20 11.00 -0.93
C ARG A 418 12.20 9.46 -0.94
N ASP A 419 13.13 8.88 -1.67
CA ASP A 419 13.19 7.44 -1.92
C ASP A 419 13.42 6.65 -0.63
N ALA A 420 14.33 7.13 0.22
CA ALA A 420 14.60 6.52 1.52
C ALA A 420 13.37 6.62 2.44
N THR A 421 12.71 7.77 2.43
CA THR A 421 11.47 7.97 3.19
C THR A 421 10.41 6.97 2.75
N ARG A 422 10.12 6.86 1.44
CA ARG A 422 9.10 5.96 0.92
C ARG A 422 9.40 4.48 1.21
N PHE A 423 10.61 4.04 0.91
CA PHE A 423 10.99 2.63 1.03
C PHE A 423 10.99 2.17 2.50
N ILE A 424 11.59 2.95 3.39
CA ILE A 424 11.72 2.57 4.80
C ILE A 424 10.37 2.62 5.54
N MET A 425 9.48 3.58 5.21
CA MET A 425 8.14 3.65 5.80
C MET A 425 7.30 2.40 5.50
N LEU A 426 7.62 1.64 4.45
CA LEU A 426 6.97 0.39 4.06
C LEU A 426 7.72 -0.87 4.52
N ASN A 427 8.88 -0.76 5.15
CA ASN A 427 9.72 -1.92 5.46
C ASN A 427 9.16 -2.84 6.57
N ARG A 428 8.01 -2.48 7.13
CA ARG A 428 7.25 -3.28 8.08
C ARG A 428 5.75 -3.20 7.79
N SER A 429 5.02 -4.23 8.22
CA SER A 429 3.55 -4.23 8.17
C SER A 429 2.98 -2.96 8.81
N SER A 430 1.90 -2.43 8.23
CA SER A 430 1.30 -1.16 8.65
C SER A 430 0.71 -1.18 10.06
N ASP A 431 0.36 -2.36 10.58
CA ASP A 431 -0.19 -2.61 11.92
C ASP A 431 0.86 -2.74 13.03
N VAL A 432 2.16 -2.63 12.67
CA VAL A 432 3.29 -2.67 13.61
C VAL A 432 3.99 -1.32 13.63
N GLU A 433 4.39 -0.86 14.82
CA GLU A 433 5.20 0.36 14.97
C GLU A 433 6.51 0.27 14.16
N LEU A 434 6.95 1.40 13.63
CA LEU A 434 8.16 1.50 12.83
C LEU A 434 9.19 2.38 13.52
N ASP A 435 10.38 1.85 13.73
CA ASP A 435 11.56 2.62 14.09
C ASP A 435 12.22 3.14 12.81
N PHE A 436 12.26 4.45 12.64
CA PHE A 436 12.92 5.12 11.52
C PHE A 436 14.26 5.69 11.99
N ASP A 437 15.33 4.95 11.72
CA ASP A 437 16.68 5.30 12.12
C ASP A 437 17.40 6.06 11.01
N PHE A 438 17.65 7.36 11.24
CA PHE A 438 18.28 8.25 10.27
C PHE A 438 19.71 7.82 9.89
N ASP A 439 20.44 7.23 10.82
CA ASP A 439 21.82 6.79 10.57
C ASP A 439 21.83 5.54 9.69
N ALA A 440 21.00 4.56 10.02
CA ALA A 440 20.84 3.33 9.23
C ALA A 440 20.34 3.62 7.80
N VAL A 441 19.41 4.57 7.64
CA VAL A 441 18.83 4.94 6.33
C VAL A 441 19.86 5.59 5.40
N LYS A 442 20.88 6.28 5.95
CA LYS A 442 21.95 6.93 5.18
C LYS A 442 23.13 6.00 4.88
N GLU A 443 23.19 4.85 5.52
CA GLU A 443 24.31 3.92 5.36
C GLU A 443 24.37 3.32 3.96
N LYS A 444 25.57 3.26 3.37
CA LYS A 444 25.81 2.65 2.06
C LYS A 444 26.28 1.20 2.22
N SER A 445 25.47 0.38 2.85
CA SER A 445 25.77 -1.03 3.14
C SER A 445 24.57 -1.94 2.85
N LYS A 446 24.79 -3.25 3.00
CA LYS A 446 23.72 -4.25 2.90
C LYS A 446 22.63 -4.10 3.98
N ASP A 447 22.94 -3.41 5.08
CA ASP A 447 22.02 -3.21 6.19
C ASP A 447 20.99 -2.10 5.90
N ASN A 448 21.25 -1.27 4.86
CA ASN A 448 20.26 -0.36 4.29
C ASN A 448 19.54 -1.05 3.11
N PRO A 449 18.28 -1.48 3.28
CA PRO A 449 17.58 -2.27 2.27
C PRO A 449 17.33 -1.48 0.97
N LEU A 450 17.07 -0.18 1.04
CA LEU A 450 16.93 0.65 -0.17
C LEU A 450 18.23 0.67 -0.97
N TYR A 451 19.34 1.02 -0.30
CA TYR A 451 20.65 1.07 -0.95
C TYR A 451 20.97 -0.25 -1.63
N TYR A 452 20.69 -1.37 -0.95
CA TYR A 452 21.00 -2.70 -1.44
C TYR A 452 20.22 -3.07 -2.72
N VAL A 453 18.94 -2.71 -2.77
CA VAL A 453 18.08 -2.90 -3.97
C VAL A 453 18.51 -1.96 -5.10
N GLN A 454 18.70 -0.67 -4.84
CA GLN A 454 19.15 0.29 -5.86
C GLN A 454 20.52 -0.11 -6.42
N TYR A 455 21.42 -0.60 -5.58
CA TYR A 455 22.74 -1.06 -6.00
C TYR A 455 22.67 -2.31 -6.89
N CYS A 456 21.68 -3.20 -6.70
CA CYS A 456 21.41 -4.29 -7.62
C CYS A 456 21.14 -3.76 -9.04
N TYR A 457 20.19 -2.85 -9.17
CA TYR A 457 19.83 -2.25 -10.47
C TYR A 457 21.00 -1.47 -11.10
N ALA A 458 21.71 -0.67 -10.30
CA ALA A 458 22.87 0.09 -10.76
C ALA A 458 24.02 -0.81 -11.26
N ARG A 459 24.28 -1.95 -10.58
CA ARG A 459 25.25 -2.95 -11.04
C ARG A 459 24.87 -3.55 -12.39
N ILE A 460 23.63 -4.00 -12.54
CA ILE A 460 23.13 -4.51 -13.83
C ILE A 460 23.29 -3.46 -14.91
N SER A 461 22.83 -2.23 -14.65
CA SER A 461 22.96 -1.11 -15.59
C SER A 461 24.41 -0.82 -15.96
N SER A 462 25.36 -1.02 -15.03
CA SER A 462 26.78 -0.81 -15.31
C SER A 462 27.35 -1.83 -16.29
N VAL A 463 26.87 -3.10 -16.27
CA VAL A 463 27.26 -4.14 -17.24
C VAL A 463 26.84 -3.72 -18.65
N PHE A 464 25.59 -3.28 -18.82
CA PHE A 464 25.08 -2.82 -20.13
C PHE A 464 25.86 -1.60 -20.64
N ARG A 465 26.12 -0.59 -19.80
CA ARG A 465 26.92 0.57 -20.19
C ARG A 465 28.35 0.21 -20.57
N HIS A 466 28.98 -0.76 -19.89
CA HIS A 466 30.33 -1.20 -20.20
C HIS A 466 30.42 -1.83 -21.59
N LEU A 467 29.31 -2.37 -22.09
CA LEU A 467 29.18 -3.00 -23.40
C LEU A 467 28.59 -2.07 -24.46
N ASP A 468 28.42 -0.78 -24.15
CA ASP A 468 27.71 0.21 -25.00
C ASP A 468 26.31 -0.26 -25.44
N LYS A 469 25.61 -0.99 -24.53
CA LYS A 469 24.27 -1.51 -24.75
C LYS A 469 23.23 -0.79 -23.90
N ASP A 470 22.03 -0.65 -24.46
CA ASP A 470 20.87 -0.10 -23.75
C ASP A 470 20.11 -1.24 -23.04
N LEU A 471 20.03 -1.16 -21.70
CA LEU A 471 19.28 -2.11 -20.88
C LEU A 471 17.81 -2.23 -21.32
N ALA A 472 17.22 -1.18 -21.86
CA ALA A 472 15.83 -1.19 -22.31
C ALA A 472 15.63 -1.88 -23.67
N LYS A 473 16.62 -1.83 -24.58
CA LYS A 473 16.43 -2.15 -26.01
C LYS A 473 17.29 -3.30 -26.53
N ASP A 474 18.54 -3.44 -26.04
CA ASP A 474 19.56 -4.25 -26.71
C ASP A 474 19.58 -5.73 -26.27
N VAL A 475 18.40 -6.32 -26.05
CA VAL A 475 18.27 -7.74 -25.71
C VAL A 475 17.36 -8.42 -26.72
N ASN A 476 17.97 -9.31 -27.56
CA ASN A 476 17.22 -10.15 -28.51
C ASN A 476 16.99 -11.53 -27.89
N ILE A 477 15.74 -12.00 -27.98
CA ILE A 477 15.30 -13.30 -27.45
C ILE A 477 14.95 -14.33 -28.55
N GLU A 478 15.18 -13.99 -29.82
CA GLU A 478 14.92 -14.93 -30.93
C GLU A 478 15.79 -16.20 -30.80
N ASN A 479 15.16 -17.35 -30.96
CA ASN A 479 15.79 -18.69 -30.85
C ASN A 479 16.45 -18.96 -29.48
N TYR A 480 15.83 -18.47 -28.43
CA TYR A 480 16.32 -18.54 -27.07
C TYR A 480 16.13 -19.96 -26.46
N ASN A 481 17.21 -20.67 -26.25
CA ASN A 481 17.22 -21.98 -25.57
C ASN A 481 18.56 -22.16 -24.84
N PHE A 482 18.61 -21.78 -23.57
CA PHE A 482 19.82 -21.84 -22.76
C PHE A 482 19.64 -22.71 -21.52
N GLU A 483 20.74 -23.31 -21.08
CA GLU A 483 20.81 -24.02 -19.83
C GLU A 483 21.41 -23.11 -18.76
N TYR A 484 20.62 -22.84 -17.72
CA TYR A 484 21.08 -22.09 -16.56
C TYR A 484 21.72 -22.99 -15.53
N SER A 485 22.78 -22.51 -14.88
CA SER A 485 23.39 -23.16 -13.73
C SER A 485 22.44 -23.21 -12.53
N GLU A 486 22.70 -24.08 -11.57
CA GLU A 486 21.87 -24.17 -10.33
C GLU A 486 21.82 -22.86 -9.56
N ASP A 487 22.92 -22.08 -9.52
CA ASP A 487 22.96 -20.78 -8.87
C ASP A 487 22.06 -19.75 -9.58
N GLU A 488 21.98 -19.81 -10.91
CA GLU A 488 21.09 -18.95 -11.71
C GLU A 488 19.63 -19.38 -11.57
N ILE A 489 19.37 -20.69 -11.59
CA ILE A 489 18.02 -21.24 -11.35
C ILE A 489 17.50 -20.82 -9.98
N LYS A 490 18.35 -20.72 -8.97
CA LYS A 490 17.97 -20.19 -7.66
C LYS A 490 17.40 -18.77 -7.73
N ILE A 491 18.02 -17.90 -8.52
CA ILE A 491 17.53 -16.54 -8.75
C ILE A 491 16.24 -16.57 -9.58
N LEU A 492 16.15 -17.44 -10.60
CA LEU A 492 14.93 -17.59 -11.39
C LEU A 492 13.74 -18.08 -10.55
N LYS A 493 13.98 -18.99 -9.61
CA LYS A 493 12.98 -19.39 -8.61
C LYS A 493 12.54 -18.20 -7.77
N LYS A 494 13.46 -17.33 -7.35
CA LYS A 494 13.09 -16.10 -6.62
C LYS A 494 12.29 -15.15 -7.48
N ILE A 495 12.67 -14.95 -8.74
CA ILE A 495 11.88 -14.14 -9.69
C ILE A 495 10.48 -14.72 -9.89
N SER A 496 10.34 -16.05 -9.91
CA SER A 496 9.03 -16.70 -10.10
C SER A 496 8.03 -16.44 -8.96
N GLU A 497 8.51 -16.03 -7.79
CA GLU A 497 7.65 -15.62 -6.67
C GLU A 497 7.02 -14.22 -6.86
N TRP A 498 7.50 -13.42 -7.82
CA TRP A 498 7.01 -12.05 -8.03
C TRP A 498 5.48 -11.97 -8.25
N PRO A 499 4.87 -12.75 -9.16
CA PRO A 499 3.41 -12.74 -9.32
C PRO A 499 2.66 -13.07 -8.03
N LYS A 500 3.15 -14.04 -7.25
CA LYS A 500 2.56 -14.40 -5.95
C LYS A 500 2.72 -13.28 -4.91
N CYS A 501 3.85 -12.56 -4.95
CA CYS A 501 4.08 -11.41 -4.08
C CYS A 501 3.08 -10.28 -4.38
N ILE A 502 2.88 -9.97 -5.65
CA ILE A 502 1.92 -8.94 -6.10
C ILE A 502 0.48 -9.34 -5.76
N ASP A 503 0.09 -10.58 -6.05
CA ASP A 503 -1.24 -11.09 -5.72
C ASP A 503 -1.53 -10.97 -4.21
N ALA A 504 -0.59 -11.40 -3.37
CA ALA A 504 -0.73 -11.29 -1.92
C ALA A 504 -0.72 -9.83 -1.42
N ALA A 505 0.09 -8.96 -2.04
CA ALA A 505 0.14 -7.55 -1.69
C ALA A 505 -1.16 -6.82 -2.07
N SER A 506 -1.76 -7.17 -3.21
CA SER A 506 -3.03 -6.64 -3.70
C SER A 506 -4.22 -7.12 -2.85
N THR A 507 -4.42 -8.44 -2.76
CA THR A 507 -5.59 -9.04 -2.10
C THR A 507 -5.65 -8.76 -0.60
N LYS A 508 -4.49 -8.70 0.07
CA LYS A 508 -4.39 -8.42 1.52
C LYS A 508 -4.16 -6.95 1.84
N LEU A 509 -3.93 -6.11 0.81
CA LEU A 509 -3.53 -4.71 0.96
C LEU A 509 -2.31 -4.59 1.89
N GLU A 510 -1.24 -5.34 1.58
CA GLU A 510 -0.01 -5.45 2.36
C GLU A 510 1.21 -5.01 1.55
N PRO A 511 1.42 -3.71 1.31
CA PRO A 511 2.47 -3.19 0.43
C PRO A 511 3.90 -3.47 0.94
N HIS A 512 4.10 -3.74 2.23
CA HIS A 512 5.40 -4.10 2.82
C HIS A 512 6.02 -5.37 2.21
N ARG A 513 5.22 -6.21 1.57
CA ARG A 513 5.71 -7.41 0.88
C ARG A 513 6.67 -7.10 -0.26
N ILE A 514 6.45 -5.96 -0.95
CA ILE A 514 7.27 -5.58 -2.11
C ILE A 514 8.69 -5.19 -1.71
N PRO A 515 8.95 -4.25 -0.78
CA PRO A 515 10.31 -3.95 -0.33
C PRO A 515 11.06 -5.16 0.20
N ILE A 516 10.37 -6.04 0.96
CA ILE A 516 10.96 -7.28 1.49
C ILE A 516 11.38 -8.21 0.34
N TYR A 517 10.49 -8.45 -0.62
CA TYR A 517 10.78 -9.27 -1.79
C TYR A 517 11.95 -8.72 -2.61
N LEU A 518 11.97 -7.41 -2.86
CA LEU A 518 13.04 -6.76 -3.61
C LEU A 518 14.40 -6.89 -2.92
N TYR A 519 14.42 -6.74 -1.59
CA TYR A 519 15.65 -6.95 -0.81
C TYR A 519 16.16 -8.38 -0.92
N GLU A 520 15.27 -9.38 -0.82
CA GLU A 520 15.61 -10.79 -0.95
C GLU A 520 16.14 -11.12 -2.36
N LEU A 521 15.49 -10.61 -3.41
CA LEU A 521 15.96 -10.78 -4.80
C LEU A 521 17.34 -10.12 -5.01
N ALA A 522 17.53 -8.92 -4.49
CA ALA A 522 18.82 -8.23 -4.54
C ALA A 522 19.91 -9.02 -3.79
N ALA A 523 19.58 -9.64 -2.65
CA ALA A 523 20.51 -10.44 -1.89
C ALA A 523 20.97 -11.68 -2.66
N GLU A 524 20.06 -12.39 -3.32
CA GLU A 524 20.43 -13.53 -4.19
C GLU A 524 21.30 -13.09 -5.37
N PHE A 525 20.96 -11.97 -6.02
CA PHE A 525 21.77 -11.41 -7.11
C PHE A 525 23.18 -11.02 -6.63
N HIS A 526 23.31 -10.32 -5.52
CA HIS A 526 24.61 -9.91 -4.99
C HIS A 526 25.44 -11.11 -4.52
N SER A 527 24.81 -12.14 -4.00
CA SER A 527 25.44 -13.40 -3.65
C SER A 527 26.06 -14.05 -4.90
N TYR A 528 25.28 -14.21 -5.96
CA TYR A 528 25.75 -14.73 -7.24
C TYR A 528 26.87 -13.87 -7.85
N TRP A 529 26.71 -12.53 -7.85
CA TRP A 529 27.74 -11.61 -8.33
C TRP A 529 29.09 -11.83 -7.63
N ASN A 530 29.08 -12.07 -6.34
CA ASN A 530 30.29 -12.29 -5.57
C ASN A 530 30.98 -13.63 -5.87
N LEU A 531 30.24 -14.66 -6.34
CA LEU A 531 30.84 -15.92 -6.79
C LEU A 531 31.82 -15.70 -7.95
N GLY A 532 31.56 -14.72 -8.83
CA GLY A 532 32.46 -14.36 -9.92
C GLY A 532 33.84 -13.86 -9.49
N LYS A 533 34.06 -13.56 -8.19
CA LYS A 533 35.40 -13.26 -7.64
C LYS A 533 36.25 -14.51 -7.46
N GLN A 534 35.62 -15.65 -7.12
CA GLN A 534 36.27 -16.91 -6.86
C GLN A 534 36.27 -17.84 -8.09
N PHE A 535 35.18 -17.74 -8.90
CA PHE A 535 34.91 -18.58 -10.06
C PHE A 535 34.78 -17.71 -11.30
N PRO A 536 35.86 -17.54 -12.11
CA PRO A 536 35.85 -16.68 -13.31
C PRO A 536 34.74 -17.00 -14.31
N GLU A 537 34.34 -18.27 -14.45
CA GLU A 537 33.27 -18.74 -15.31
C GLU A 537 31.88 -18.23 -14.91
N LYS A 538 31.72 -17.80 -13.65
CA LYS A 538 30.47 -17.22 -13.13
C LYS A 538 30.40 -15.70 -13.31
N ARG A 539 31.47 -15.07 -13.84
CA ARG A 539 31.43 -13.62 -14.15
C ARG A 539 30.46 -13.34 -15.27
N PHE A 540 29.77 -12.22 -15.17
CA PHE A 540 28.92 -11.73 -16.27
C PHE A 540 29.76 -11.28 -17.48
N ILE A 541 30.81 -10.52 -17.22
CA ILE A 541 31.75 -10.08 -18.26
C ILE A 541 33.00 -10.95 -18.15
N ASN A 542 33.38 -11.60 -19.26
CA ASN A 542 34.58 -12.43 -19.34
C ASN A 542 35.85 -11.58 -19.51
N ASP A 543 37.03 -12.23 -19.52
CA ASP A 543 38.33 -11.56 -19.67
C ASP A 543 38.49 -10.88 -21.04
N GLN A 544 37.72 -11.26 -22.06
CA GLN A 544 37.67 -10.65 -23.38
C GLN A 544 36.74 -9.43 -23.44
N LYS A 545 36.21 -8.97 -22.28
CA LYS A 545 35.26 -7.86 -22.15
C LYS A 545 33.94 -8.08 -22.91
N SER A 546 33.52 -9.32 -23.07
CA SER A 546 32.27 -9.73 -23.69
C SER A 546 31.36 -10.41 -22.70
N ILE A 547 30.08 -10.49 -23.03
CA ILE A 547 29.05 -11.20 -22.27
C ILE A 547 28.26 -12.09 -23.23
N SER A 548 27.89 -13.28 -22.77
CA SER A 548 27.01 -14.16 -23.53
C SER A 548 25.57 -13.66 -23.52
N GLN A 549 24.80 -14.03 -24.54
CA GLN A 549 23.42 -13.56 -24.73
C GLN A 549 22.52 -14.03 -23.58
N ASP A 550 22.67 -15.25 -23.08
CA ASP A 550 21.95 -15.79 -21.94
C ASP A 550 22.16 -14.96 -20.67
N LYS A 551 23.40 -14.54 -20.39
CA LYS A 551 23.71 -13.67 -19.23
C LYS A 551 23.09 -12.28 -19.37
N LEU A 552 23.04 -11.70 -20.58
CA LEU A 552 22.37 -10.44 -20.83
C LEU A 552 20.87 -10.54 -20.56
N ILE A 553 20.23 -11.59 -21.07
CA ILE A 553 18.81 -11.84 -20.90
C ILE A 553 18.48 -12.07 -19.43
N PHE A 554 19.31 -12.86 -18.73
CA PHE A 554 19.19 -13.10 -17.29
C PHE A 554 19.27 -11.80 -16.48
N LEU A 555 20.26 -10.94 -16.74
CA LEU A 555 20.39 -9.63 -16.10
C LEU A 555 19.19 -8.73 -16.38
N LYS A 556 18.69 -8.74 -17.63
CA LYS A 556 17.51 -7.97 -18.02
C LYS A 556 16.27 -8.42 -17.27
N ALA A 557 16.05 -9.74 -17.09
CA ALA A 557 14.93 -10.28 -16.36
C ALA A 557 14.95 -9.81 -14.88
N ILE A 558 16.10 -9.86 -14.21
CA ILE A 558 16.27 -9.34 -12.84
C ILE A 558 15.97 -7.85 -12.79
N ALA A 559 16.54 -7.07 -13.71
CA ALA A 559 16.36 -5.61 -13.77
C ALA A 559 14.89 -5.22 -13.98
N ASN A 560 14.15 -5.95 -14.83
CA ASN A 560 12.74 -5.70 -15.08
C ASN A 560 11.91 -5.87 -13.80
N VAL A 561 12.13 -6.93 -13.03
CA VAL A 561 11.40 -7.19 -11.79
C VAL A 561 11.77 -6.18 -10.69
N VAL A 562 13.07 -5.87 -10.55
CA VAL A 562 13.51 -4.84 -9.58
C VAL A 562 12.89 -3.50 -9.92
N LYS A 563 12.94 -3.10 -11.20
CA LYS A 563 12.34 -1.82 -11.63
C LYS A 563 10.84 -1.80 -11.40
N SER A 564 10.12 -2.84 -11.78
CA SER A 564 8.66 -2.94 -11.58
C SER A 564 8.30 -2.76 -10.10
N GLY A 565 8.99 -3.43 -9.19
CA GLY A 565 8.75 -3.28 -7.76
C GLY A 565 9.08 -1.88 -7.22
N MET A 566 10.20 -1.29 -7.69
CA MET A 566 10.60 0.07 -7.31
C MET A 566 9.58 1.11 -7.82
N ASP A 567 9.09 0.97 -9.06
CA ASP A 567 8.06 1.84 -9.63
C ASP A 567 6.75 1.77 -8.83
N ILE A 568 6.30 0.57 -8.42
CA ILE A 568 5.12 0.39 -7.58
C ILE A 568 5.29 1.11 -6.23
N VAL A 569 6.45 0.99 -5.59
CA VAL A 569 6.76 1.67 -4.32
C VAL A 569 6.93 3.19 -4.53
N GLY A 570 7.12 3.64 -5.77
CA GLY A 570 7.35 5.05 -6.14
C GLY A 570 8.75 5.54 -5.76
N VAL A 571 9.76 4.68 -6.00
CA VAL A 571 11.18 4.91 -5.70
C VAL A 571 12.00 4.76 -6.98
N ASP A 572 13.00 5.61 -7.15
CA ASP A 572 13.81 5.61 -8.35
C ASP A 572 14.73 4.37 -8.43
N SER A 573 14.95 3.89 -9.66
CA SER A 573 15.92 2.83 -9.99
C SER A 573 17.15 3.48 -10.65
N PRO A 574 18.13 3.99 -9.88
CA PRO A 574 19.26 4.72 -10.42
C PRO A 574 20.16 3.80 -11.25
N THR A 575 20.59 4.26 -12.42
CA THR A 575 21.52 3.51 -13.26
C THR A 575 22.97 3.64 -12.79
N LYS A 576 23.27 4.62 -11.90
CA LYS A 576 24.61 4.88 -11.30
C LYS A 576 24.41 5.20 -9.81
N MET A 577 25.31 4.69 -8.99
CA MET A 577 25.40 4.99 -7.55
C MET A 577 26.86 5.23 -7.13
#